data_9185e2075fe0f2a01d9836e39f99ed39
#
_entry.id   9185e2075fe0f2a01d9836e39f99ed39
#
_cell.length_a   1.000
_cell.length_b   1.000
_cell.length_c   1.000
_cell.angle_alpha   90.00
_cell.angle_beta   90.00
_cell.angle_gamma   90.00
#
_symmetry.space_group_name_H-M   'P 1'
#
loop_
_entity.id
_entity.type
_entity.pdbx_description
1 polymer ?
#
loop_
_entity_poly.entity_id
_entity_poly.type
_entity_poly.pdbx_seq_one_letter_code
_entity_poly.pdbx_strand_id
1 'polypeptide(L)'
;MIRFSNIAAMTLITAFMFFSLWPSHALAQNNIASEKMPQESETKGAETEVNASYNQFLAKYVSQKDGINLVAYDKVTDDDERLLESYIEKLSQTDISEFSREQILAYWFNLYNAQTLDLILDNYPIKSIRKIGFLTGPWDKDILTVRGQEMSLNNIEHDIVRKTYDEPRVHFAFNCASIGCPNLKKTAWEARTLDADLTQAAKDYVSSPRGVRIEDNGDITASSIFKWYKEDFGQSEADIIAYLATYAEGDKKAA
;
A
#
# COMPACT_ATOMS: atom_id res chain seq x y z
N MET A 1 12.96 14.59 -0.21
CA MET A 1 13.68 13.77 0.78
C MET A 1 13.90 14.57 2.06
N ILE A 2 13.89 13.91 3.20
CA ILE A 2 14.21 14.50 4.50
C ILE A 2 15.54 13.91 4.99
N ARG A 3 16.25 14.65 5.83
CA ARG A 3 17.54 14.26 6.39
C ARG A 3 17.43 14.20 7.91
N PHE A 4 17.93 13.12 8.49
CA PHE A 4 18.04 12.92 9.92
C PHE A 4 19.52 12.90 10.29
N SER A 5 19.90 13.66 11.33
CA SER A 5 21.26 13.68 11.84
C SER A 5 21.48 12.52 12.81
N ASN A 6 22.65 11.91 12.74
CA ASN A 6 23.01 10.78 13.60
C ASN A 6 23.13 11.26 15.06
N ILE A 7 22.09 11.03 15.87
CA ILE A 7 22.12 11.26 17.32
C ILE A 7 22.48 9.92 17.95
N ALA A 8 23.72 9.79 18.40
CA ALA A 8 24.19 8.61 19.14
C ALA A 8 23.22 8.30 20.29
N ALA A 9 22.46 7.22 20.16
CA ALA A 9 21.50 6.78 21.15
C ALA A 9 22.26 6.16 22.32
N MET A 10 22.34 6.88 23.43
CA MET A 10 22.81 6.37 24.70
C MET A 10 21.68 5.61 25.39
N THR A 11 21.67 4.29 25.24
CA THR A 11 20.65 3.40 25.78
C THR A 11 20.87 3.20 27.28
N LEU A 12 20.01 3.78 28.10
CA LEU A 12 19.87 3.39 29.52
C LEU A 12 18.71 2.37 29.60
N ILE A 13 19.06 1.10 29.74
CA ILE A 13 18.10 0.02 30.02
C ILE A 13 17.89 -0.02 31.54
N THR A 14 16.74 0.42 32.02
CA THR A 14 16.25 0.10 33.37
C THR A 14 15.08 -0.87 33.24
N ALA A 15 15.35 -2.14 33.52
CA ALA A 15 14.32 -3.19 33.60
C ALA A 15 13.57 -3.07 34.94
N PHE A 16 12.27 -2.80 34.87
CA PHE A 16 11.33 -3.00 35.98
C PHE A 16 10.45 -4.20 35.68
N MET A 17 10.70 -5.31 36.42
CA MET A 17 9.77 -6.44 36.47
C MET A 17 8.62 -6.11 37.43
N PHE A 18 7.40 -6.05 36.92
CA PHE A 18 6.18 -6.15 37.73
C PHE A 18 5.50 -7.48 37.45
N PHE A 19 5.53 -8.35 38.48
CA PHE A 19 4.68 -9.53 38.56
C PHE A 19 3.30 -9.10 39.07
N SER A 20 2.26 -9.20 38.30
CA SER A 20 0.87 -9.12 38.76
C SER A 20 0.18 -10.45 38.59
N LEU A 21 -0.16 -11.06 39.75
CA LEU A 21 -1.02 -12.23 39.88
C LEU A 21 -2.47 -11.85 39.55
N TRP A 22 -3.05 -12.48 38.55
CA TRP A 22 -4.47 -12.38 38.23
C TRP A 22 -5.19 -13.66 38.64
N PRO A 23 -6.35 -13.58 39.32
CA PRO A 23 -7.11 -14.75 39.72
C PRO A 23 -7.93 -15.30 38.54
N SER A 24 -7.90 -16.62 38.41
CA SER A 24 -8.68 -17.39 37.43
C SER A 24 -10.17 -17.35 37.79
N HIS A 25 -10.99 -16.73 36.92
CA HIS A 25 -12.45 -16.91 36.95
C HIS A 25 -12.84 -17.89 35.84
N ALA A 26 -13.39 -19.01 36.25
CA ALA A 26 -14.04 -19.98 35.38
C ALA A 26 -15.29 -19.34 34.77
N LEU A 27 -15.35 -19.22 33.45
CA LEU A 27 -16.53 -18.80 32.72
C LEU A 27 -17.21 -19.99 32.06
N ALA A 28 -18.52 -20.03 32.26
CA ALA A 28 -19.44 -21.03 31.76
C ALA A 28 -19.38 -21.16 30.22
N GLN A 29 -19.38 -22.39 29.73
CA GLN A 29 -19.56 -22.72 28.32
C GLN A 29 -21.00 -22.38 27.90
N ASN A 30 -21.16 -21.27 27.16
CA ASN A 30 -22.35 -21.04 26.36
C ASN A 30 -22.11 -21.62 24.96
N ASN A 31 -22.90 -22.63 24.59
CA ASN A 31 -23.05 -23.14 23.25
C ASN A 31 -23.62 -22.03 22.35
N ILE A 32 -22.74 -21.30 21.65
CA ILE A 32 -23.12 -20.48 20.50
C ILE A 32 -23.07 -21.39 19.28
N ALA A 33 -24.22 -21.53 18.61
CA ALA A 33 -24.35 -22.24 17.37
C ALA A 33 -23.27 -21.74 16.38
N SER A 34 -22.53 -22.68 15.78
CA SER A 34 -21.52 -22.38 14.77
C SER A 34 -22.21 -21.78 13.53
N GLU A 35 -22.25 -20.47 13.44
CA GLU A 35 -22.44 -19.82 12.15
C GLU A 35 -21.27 -20.24 11.25
N LYS A 36 -21.64 -20.87 10.14
CA LYS A 36 -20.71 -21.41 9.16
C LYS A 36 -19.97 -20.25 8.50
N MET A 37 -18.76 -19.95 8.98
CA MET A 37 -17.88 -19.02 8.27
C MET A 37 -17.69 -19.51 6.83
N PRO A 38 -17.70 -18.62 5.82
CA PRO A 38 -17.43 -19.01 4.44
C PRO A 38 -16.13 -19.80 4.37
N GLN A 39 -16.12 -20.92 3.66
CA GLN A 39 -14.93 -21.74 3.58
C GLN A 39 -13.83 -20.97 2.85
N GLU A 40 -12.64 -20.91 3.43
CA GLU A 40 -11.44 -20.23 2.92
C GLU A 40 -11.13 -20.59 1.44
N SER A 41 -11.58 -21.74 0.97
CA SER A 41 -11.45 -22.18 -0.42
C SER A 41 -12.40 -21.47 -1.40
N GLU A 42 -13.60 -21.07 -0.98
CA GLU A 42 -14.59 -20.37 -1.82
C GLU A 42 -14.21 -18.92 -2.01
N THR A 43 -13.73 -18.25 -0.97
CA THR A 43 -13.24 -16.87 -1.05
C THR A 43 -11.98 -16.76 -1.91
N LYS A 44 -11.07 -17.74 -1.83
CA LYS A 44 -9.88 -17.82 -2.67
C LYS A 44 -10.20 -17.90 -4.16
N GLY A 45 -11.19 -18.71 -4.54
CA GLY A 45 -11.61 -18.85 -5.94
C GLY A 45 -12.15 -17.53 -6.50
N ALA A 46 -13.01 -16.87 -5.75
CA ALA A 46 -13.66 -15.63 -6.17
C ALA A 46 -12.66 -14.46 -6.32
N GLU A 47 -11.76 -14.26 -5.37
CA GLU A 47 -10.75 -13.18 -5.42
C GLU A 47 -9.77 -13.38 -6.57
N THR A 48 -9.29 -14.61 -6.80
CA THR A 48 -8.38 -14.94 -7.90
C THR A 48 -9.06 -14.74 -9.25
N GLU A 49 -10.33 -15.10 -9.41
CA GLU A 49 -11.10 -14.89 -10.64
C GLU A 49 -11.35 -13.41 -10.92
N VAL A 50 -11.69 -12.63 -9.90
CA VAL A 50 -11.86 -11.17 -10.03
C VAL A 50 -10.59 -10.52 -10.52
N ASN A 51 -9.44 -10.88 -9.96
CA ASN A 51 -8.14 -10.28 -10.24
C ASN A 51 -7.45 -10.81 -11.51
N ALA A 52 -8.01 -11.80 -12.21
CA ALA A 52 -7.34 -12.49 -13.31
C ALA A 52 -6.93 -11.53 -14.46
N SER A 53 -7.85 -10.67 -14.92
CA SER A 53 -7.57 -9.71 -16.00
C SER A 53 -6.54 -8.67 -15.59
N TYR A 54 -6.60 -8.17 -14.36
CA TYR A 54 -5.63 -7.23 -13.84
C TYR A 54 -4.24 -7.86 -13.69
N ASN A 55 -4.16 -9.09 -13.21
CA ASN A 55 -2.90 -9.84 -13.15
C ASN A 55 -2.30 -10.07 -14.53
N GLN A 56 -3.14 -10.35 -15.55
CA GLN A 56 -2.69 -10.47 -16.93
C GLN A 56 -2.13 -9.15 -17.46
N PHE A 57 -2.80 -8.03 -17.20
CA PHE A 57 -2.32 -6.69 -17.56
C PHE A 57 -0.97 -6.40 -16.90
N LEU A 58 -0.86 -6.59 -15.57
CA LEU A 58 0.37 -6.35 -14.83
C LEU A 58 1.53 -7.23 -15.33
N ALA A 59 1.28 -8.52 -15.56
CA ALA A 59 2.30 -9.44 -16.09
C ALA A 59 2.80 -9.06 -17.49
N LYS A 60 1.92 -8.49 -18.32
CA LYS A 60 2.26 -8.10 -19.70
C LYS A 60 3.02 -6.77 -19.77
N TYR A 61 2.64 -5.80 -18.94
CA TYR A 61 3.10 -4.42 -19.10
C TYR A 61 4.01 -3.92 -17.98
N VAL A 62 4.13 -4.62 -16.84
CA VAL A 62 5.00 -4.23 -15.73
C VAL A 62 6.29 -5.04 -15.75
N SER A 63 7.41 -4.38 -15.98
CA SER A 63 8.74 -4.96 -15.94
C SER A 63 9.60 -4.30 -14.88
N GLN A 64 10.60 -5.02 -14.35
CA GLN A 64 11.54 -4.45 -13.38
C GLN A 64 12.85 -4.09 -14.07
N LYS A 65 13.32 -2.87 -13.80
CA LYS A 65 14.64 -2.39 -14.20
C LYS A 65 15.27 -1.64 -13.02
N ASP A 66 16.48 -2.03 -12.66
CA ASP A 66 17.25 -1.39 -11.56
C ASP A 66 16.47 -1.27 -10.26
N GLY A 67 15.71 -2.33 -9.89
CA GLY A 67 14.88 -2.37 -8.70
C GLY A 67 13.57 -1.55 -8.79
N ILE A 68 13.26 -0.96 -9.95
CA ILE A 68 12.06 -0.16 -10.18
C ILE A 68 11.10 -0.91 -11.10
N ASN A 69 9.84 -1.04 -10.71
CA ASN A 69 8.80 -1.57 -11.57
C ASN A 69 8.28 -0.45 -12.48
N LEU A 70 8.48 -0.64 -13.78
CA LEU A 70 8.11 0.31 -14.83
C LEU A 70 6.97 -0.25 -15.66
N VAL A 71 6.03 0.61 -16.04
CA VAL A 71 4.90 0.27 -16.91
C VAL A 71 5.21 0.71 -18.34
N ALA A 72 5.04 -0.20 -19.29
CA ALA A 72 5.23 0.07 -20.72
C ALA A 72 3.93 0.61 -21.34
N TYR A 73 3.56 1.82 -20.97
CA TYR A 73 2.31 2.48 -21.42
C TYR A 73 2.20 2.56 -22.95
N ASP A 74 3.33 2.79 -23.63
CA ASP A 74 3.43 2.86 -25.09
C ASP A 74 3.10 1.55 -25.82
N LYS A 75 2.98 0.46 -25.09
CA LYS A 75 2.71 -0.89 -25.61
C LYS A 75 1.30 -1.40 -25.28
N VAL A 76 0.59 -0.68 -24.44
CA VAL A 76 -0.79 -1.07 -24.08
C VAL A 76 -1.67 -0.98 -25.31
N THR A 77 -2.41 -2.06 -25.58
CA THR A 77 -3.33 -2.11 -26.69
C THR A 77 -4.73 -1.68 -26.23
N ASP A 78 -5.55 -1.16 -27.15
CA ASP A 78 -6.93 -0.75 -26.84
C ASP A 78 -7.75 -1.90 -26.23
N ASP A 79 -7.46 -3.16 -26.62
CA ASP A 79 -8.14 -4.34 -26.04
C ASP A 79 -7.76 -4.55 -24.58
N ASP A 80 -6.49 -4.40 -24.25
CA ASP A 80 -6.02 -4.57 -22.87
C ASP A 80 -6.39 -3.38 -21.98
N GLU A 81 -6.47 -2.18 -22.53
CA GLU A 81 -7.00 -1.00 -21.84
C GLU A 81 -8.48 -1.22 -21.48
N ARG A 82 -9.31 -1.67 -22.42
CA ARG A 82 -10.71 -2.04 -22.13
C ARG A 82 -10.84 -3.15 -21.09
N LEU A 83 -9.91 -4.10 -21.02
CA LEU A 83 -9.90 -5.11 -19.95
C LEU A 83 -9.57 -4.50 -18.59
N LEU A 84 -8.67 -3.51 -18.53
CA LEU A 84 -8.37 -2.75 -17.31
C LEU A 84 -9.58 -1.92 -16.86
N GLU A 85 -10.23 -1.19 -17.76
CA GLU A 85 -11.46 -0.44 -17.50
C GLU A 85 -12.59 -1.36 -16.98
N SER A 86 -12.79 -2.51 -17.62
CA SER A 86 -13.78 -3.51 -17.19
C SER A 86 -13.47 -4.06 -15.78
N TYR A 87 -12.19 -4.21 -15.43
CA TYR A 87 -11.79 -4.60 -14.09
C TYR A 87 -12.12 -3.51 -13.06
N ILE A 88 -11.83 -2.25 -13.38
CA ILE A 88 -12.15 -1.09 -12.53
C ILE A 88 -13.66 -0.99 -12.32
N GLU A 89 -14.44 -1.13 -13.38
CA GLU A 89 -15.90 -1.12 -13.31
C GLU A 89 -16.43 -2.25 -12.42
N LYS A 90 -15.91 -3.47 -12.59
CA LYS A 90 -16.28 -4.62 -11.75
C LYS A 90 -16.00 -4.35 -10.26
N LEU A 91 -14.82 -3.83 -9.92
CA LEU A 91 -14.51 -3.44 -8.55
C LEU A 91 -15.45 -2.34 -8.06
N SER A 92 -15.70 -1.32 -8.86
CA SER A 92 -16.56 -0.18 -8.50
C SER A 92 -18.00 -0.57 -8.19
N GLN A 93 -18.49 -1.70 -8.73
CA GLN A 93 -19.82 -2.26 -8.48
C GLN A 93 -19.83 -3.30 -7.36
N THR A 94 -18.66 -3.76 -6.89
CA THR A 94 -18.56 -4.82 -5.88
C THR A 94 -19.09 -4.37 -4.53
N ASP A 95 -19.96 -5.18 -3.92
CA ASP A 95 -20.39 -4.98 -2.54
C ASP A 95 -19.33 -5.54 -1.58
N ILE A 96 -18.75 -4.64 -0.80
CA ILE A 96 -17.68 -4.95 0.16
C ILE A 96 -18.18 -5.01 1.61
N SER A 97 -19.50 -4.96 1.83
CA SER A 97 -20.08 -4.88 3.19
C SER A 97 -19.75 -6.09 4.06
N GLU A 98 -19.57 -7.26 3.45
CA GLU A 98 -19.25 -8.52 4.13
C GLU A 98 -17.76 -8.88 4.02
N PHE A 99 -16.92 -7.98 3.49
CA PHE A 99 -15.49 -8.23 3.35
C PHE A 99 -14.76 -8.15 4.68
N SER A 100 -13.76 -9.02 4.88
CA SER A 100 -12.81 -8.88 5.97
C SER A 100 -11.95 -7.61 5.80
N ARG A 101 -11.28 -7.19 6.88
CA ARG A 101 -10.32 -6.06 6.85
C ARG A 101 -9.29 -6.23 5.71
N GLU A 102 -8.74 -7.43 5.57
CA GLU A 102 -7.72 -7.75 4.57
C GLU A 102 -8.30 -7.69 3.15
N GLN A 103 -9.52 -8.16 2.95
CA GLN A 103 -10.22 -8.08 1.67
C GLN A 103 -10.53 -6.62 1.29
N ILE A 104 -10.96 -5.79 2.25
CA ILE A 104 -11.23 -4.37 2.01
C ILE A 104 -9.95 -3.62 1.63
N LEU A 105 -8.84 -3.88 2.33
CA LEU A 105 -7.55 -3.24 2.01
C LEU A 105 -7.05 -3.67 0.63
N ALA A 106 -7.07 -4.97 0.32
CA ALA A 106 -6.68 -5.48 -1.00
C ALA A 106 -7.54 -4.88 -2.11
N TYR A 107 -8.86 -4.78 -1.90
CA TYR A 107 -9.80 -4.14 -2.81
C TYR A 107 -9.43 -2.69 -3.09
N TRP A 108 -9.21 -1.86 -2.06
CA TRP A 108 -8.86 -0.45 -2.25
C TRP A 108 -7.51 -0.25 -2.91
N PHE A 109 -6.51 -1.08 -2.59
CA PHE A 109 -5.21 -1.01 -3.24
C PHE A 109 -5.31 -1.34 -4.73
N ASN A 110 -6.07 -2.37 -5.08
CA ASN A 110 -6.27 -2.76 -6.47
C ASN A 110 -7.03 -1.69 -7.25
N LEU A 111 -8.12 -1.18 -6.70
CA LEU A 111 -8.93 -0.14 -7.35
C LEU A 111 -8.12 1.15 -7.58
N TYR A 112 -7.41 1.64 -6.55
CA TYR A 112 -6.55 2.82 -6.67
C TYR A 112 -5.47 2.65 -7.73
N ASN A 113 -4.75 1.53 -7.68
CA ASN A 113 -3.64 1.29 -8.60
C ASN A 113 -4.11 1.08 -10.03
N ALA A 114 -5.21 0.34 -10.25
CA ALA A 114 -5.80 0.16 -11.57
C ALA A 114 -6.29 1.51 -12.14
N GLN A 115 -7.00 2.31 -11.33
CA GLN A 115 -7.46 3.64 -11.75
C GLN A 115 -6.30 4.61 -12.02
N THR A 116 -5.19 4.48 -11.29
CA THR A 116 -3.99 5.28 -11.57
C THR A 116 -3.36 4.92 -12.90
N LEU A 117 -3.34 3.62 -13.27
CA LEU A 117 -2.85 3.17 -14.58
C LEU A 117 -3.73 3.69 -15.71
N ASP A 118 -5.03 3.56 -15.57
CA ASP A 118 -6.05 4.01 -16.49
C ASP A 118 -5.97 5.53 -16.72
N LEU A 119 -5.87 6.31 -15.65
CA LEU A 119 -5.69 7.76 -15.72
C LEU A 119 -4.44 8.17 -16.53
N ILE A 120 -3.35 7.40 -16.46
CA ILE A 120 -2.16 7.64 -17.27
C ILE A 120 -2.42 7.28 -18.73
N LEU A 121 -3.09 6.16 -19.02
CA LEU A 121 -3.43 5.72 -20.38
C LEU A 121 -4.31 6.74 -21.08
N ASP A 122 -5.38 7.18 -20.46
CA ASP A 122 -6.27 8.25 -20.95
C ASP A 122 -5.54 9.54 -21.37
N ASN A 123 -4.40 9.80 -20.77
CA ASN A 123 -3.62 11.03 -20.97
C ASN A 123 -2.27 10.78 -21.68
N TYR A 124 -2.03 9.55 -22.14
CA TYR A 124 -0.78 9.21 -22.79
C TYR A 124 -0.70 9.77 -24.24
N PRO A 125 0.46 10.29 -24.69
CA PRO A 125 1.74 10.40 -23.99
C PRO A 125 1.83 11.64 -23.07
N ILE A 126 2.16 11.41 -21.81
CA ILE A 126 2.34 12.47 -20.82
C ILE A 126 3.68 12.32 -20.07
N LYS A 127 4.36 13.46 -19.81
CA LYS A 127 5.67 13.44 -19.14
C LYS A 127 5.58 13.24 -17.62
N SER A 128 4.43 13.50 -17.01
CA SER A 128 4.20 13.38 -15.57
C SER A 128 2.72 13.42 -15.29
N ILE A 129 2.25 12.55 -14.42
CA ILE A 129 0.88 12.53 -13.90
C ILE A 129 0.46 13.89 -13.33
N ARG A 130 1.39 14.66 -12.74
CA ARG A 130 1.16 16.01 -12.20
C ARG A 130 0.69 17.04 -13.24
N LYS A 131 0.72 16.72 -14.52
CA LYS A 131 0.19 17.58 -15.60
C LYS A 131 -1.28 17.31 -15.89
N ILE A 132 -1.85 16.27 -15.33
CA ILE A 132 -3.27 15.98 -15.41
C ILE A 132 -3.99 16.83 -14.36
N GLY A 133 -5.10 17.49 -14.75
CA GLY A 133 -5.87 18.33 -13.82
C GLY A 133 -5.15 19.65 -13.45
N PHE A 134 -5.23 20.63 -14.32
CA PHE A 134 -4.48 21.90 -14.23
C PHE A 134 -4.66 22.70 -12.93
N LEU A 135 -5.83 22.59 -12.25
CA LEU A 135 -6.15 23.39 -11.06
C LEU A 135 -6.13 22.60 -9.76
N THR A 136 -6.62 21.35 -9.75
CA THR A 136 -6.81 20.55 -8.54
C THR A 136 -5.78 19.42 -8.41
N GLY A 137 -5.01 19.14 -9.46
CA GLY A 137 -4.12 18.00 -9.51
C GLY A 137 -4.86 16.69 -9.85
N PRO A 138 -4.11 15.63 -10.21
CA PRO A 138 -4.71 14.39 -10.70
C PRO A 138 -5.38 13.57 -9.59
N TRP A 139 -4.94 13.72 -8.35
CA TRP A 139 -5.40 12.91 -7.23
C TRP A 139 -6.68 13.42 -6.56
N ASP A 140 -7.00 14.72 -6.72
CA ASP A 140 -8.19 15.35 -6.14
C ASP A 140 -9.38 15.39 -7.10
N LYS A 141 -9.18 15.00 -8.35
CA LYS A 141 -10.25 14.96 -9.35
C LYS A 141 -11.10 13.70 -9.14
N ASP A 142 -12.42 13.87 -9.11
CA ASP A 142 -13.34 12.74 -9.16
C ASP A 142 -13.21 12.06 -10.52
N ILE A 143 -12.70 10.83 -10.53
CA ILE A 143 -12.39 10.06 -11.74
C ILE A 143 -13.02 8.68 -11.75
N LEU A 144 -13.68 8.29 -10.66
CA LEU A 144 -14.36 7.01 -10.57
C LEU A 144 -15.66 7.14 -9.77
N THR A 145 -16.60 6.24 -10.05
CA THR A 145 -17.88 6.17 -9.31
C THR A 145 -17.97 4.81 -8.65
N VAL A 146 -17.85 4.76 -7.34
CA VAL A 146 -17.93 3.51 -6.56
C VAL A 146 -19.30 3.43 -5.91
N ARG A 147 -20.10 2.45 -6.34
CA ARG A 147 -21.48 2.21 -5.83
C ARG A 147 -22.33 3.48 -5.82
N GLY A 148 -22.21 4.29 -6.88
CA GLY A 148 -22.96 5.53 -7.06
C GLY A 148 -22.38 6.75 -6.35
N GLN A 149 -21.24 6.63 -5.69
CA GLN A 149 -20.52 7.74 -5.08
C GLN A 149 -19.30 8.12 -5.93
N GLU A 150 -19.22 9.38 -6.33
CA GLU A 150 -18.03 9.91 -7.01
C GLU A 150 -16.86 9.99 -6.05
N MET A 151 -15.68 9.59 -6.52
CA MET A 151 -14.45 9.52 -5.74
C MET A 151 -13.23 9.93 -6.53
N SER A 152 -12.29 10.53 -5.83
CA SER A 152 -10.93 10.77 -6.27
C SER A 152 -9.97 9.71 -5.71
N LEU A 153 -8.74 9.66 -6.22
CA LEU A 153 -7.68 8.84 -5.62
C LEU A 153 -7.38 9.26 -4.18
N ASN A 154 -7.39 10.56 -3.88
CA ASN A 154 -7.22 11.08 -2.52
C ASN A 154 -8.33 10.64 -1.56
N ASN A 155 -9.58 10.52 -2.03
CA ASN A 155 -10.64 9.97 -1.18
C ASN A 155 -10.34 8.53 -0.78
N ILE A 156 -9.88 7.68 -1.71
CA ILE A 156 -9.53 6.30 -1.40
C ILE A 156 -8.37 6.26 -0.40
N GLU A 157 -7.27 6.94 -0.69
CA GLU A 157 -6.05 6.88 0.13
C GLU A 157 -6.26 7.56 1.49
N HIS A 158 -6.72 8.81 1.49
CA HIS A 158 -6.70 9.65 2.68
C HIS A 158 -7.99 9.61 3.48
N ASP A 159 -9.16 9.62 2.81
CA ASP A 159 -10.43 9.71 3.51
C ASP A 159 -10.96 8.34 3.94
N ILE A 160 -10.64 7.27 3.20
CA ILE A 160 -11.09 5.92 3.50
C ILE A 160 -9.98 5.13 4.18
N VAL A 161 -8.90 4.82 3.49
CA VAL A 161 -7.92 3.84 3.99
C VAL A 161 -7.14 4.38 5.18
N ARG A 162 -6.49 5.52 5.09
CA ARG A 162 -5.69 6.08 6.18
C ARG A 162 -6.51 6.45 7.42
N LYS A 163 -7.74 6.93 7.26
CA LYS A 163 -8.61 7.26 8.40
C LYS A 163 -9.18 6.04 9.10
N THR A 164 -9.38 4.94 8.38
CA THR A 164 -10.06 3.76 8.91
C THR A 164 -9.07 2.75 9.49
N TYR A 165 -7.88 2.64 8.90
CA TYR A 165 -6.93 1.59 9.23
C TYR A 165 -5.63 2.18 9.78
N ASP A 166 -5.28 1.77 11.00
CA ASP A 166 -3.96 2.03 11.59
C ASP A 166 -2.93 1.05 11.01
N GLU A 167 -2.51 1.33 9.76
CA GLU A 167 -1.61 0.47 8.99
C GLU A 167 -0.64 1.33 8.15
N PRO A 168 0.50 1.74 8.71
CA PRO A 168 1.45 2.60 7.99
C PRO A 168 1.97 2.02 6.67
N ARG A 169 1.96 0.69 6.50
CA ARG A 169 2.43 0.03 5.28
C ARG A 169 1.54 0.28 4.06
N VAL A 170 0.33 0.84 4.24
CA VAL A 170 -0.55 1.22 3.11
C VAL A 170 0.15 2.17 2.13
N HIS A 171 1.05 3.02 2.64
CA HIS A 171 1.84 3.93 1.82
C HIS A 171 2.79 3.23 0.83
N PHE A 172 3.08 1.94 1.04
CA PHE A 172 3.89 1.14 0.12
C PHE A 172 3.04 0.32 -0.85
N ALA A 173 1.72 0.31 -0.68
CA ALA A 173 0.76 -0.36 -1.55
C ALA A 173 0.20 0.56 -2.63
N PHE A 174 0.04 1.85 -2.35
CA PHE A 174 -0.42 2.85 -3.31
C PHE A 174 0.71 3.33 -4.21
N ASN A 175 0.53 3.20 -5.53
CA ASN A 175 1.49 3.69 -6.52
C ASN A 175 0.95 4.95 -7.22
N CYS A 176 1.57 6.08 -6.97
CA CYS A 176 1.16 7.37 -7.53
C CYS A 176 1.75 7.68 -8.92
N ALA A 177 2.15 6.65 -9.67
CA ALA A 177 2.76 6.76 -11.00
C ALA A 177 3.97 7.72 -11.10
N SER A 178 4.75 7.83 -10.04
CA SER A 178 6.00 8.59 -10.00
C SER A 178 7.20 7.70 -9.70
N ILE A 179 8.36 7.98 -10.28
CA ILE A 179 9.60 7.22 -10.04
C ILE A 179 9.99 7.22 -8.54
N GLY A 180 9.62 8.25 -7.79
CA GLY A 180 9.88 8.33 -6.35
C GLY A 180 8.94 7.50 -5.47
N CYS A 181 7.84 6.98 -6.02
CA CYS A 181 6.87 6.19 -5.27
C CYS A 181 7.36 4.77 -5.02
N PRO A 182 6.78 4.05 -4.06
CA PRO A 182 6.91 2.60 -3.95
C PRO A 182 6.55 1.89 -5.26
N ASN A 183 7.09 0.72 -5.47
CA ASN A 183 6.85 -0.03 -6.69
C ASN A 183 5.38 -0.44 -6.82
N LEU A 184 4.81 -0.28 -8.01
CA LEU A 184 3.58 -0.98 -8.36
C LEU A 184 3.83 -2.49 -8.26
N LYS A 185 3.03 -3.21 -7.49
CA LYS A 185 3.12 -4.67 -7.39
C LYS A 185 2.82 -5.31 -8.75
N LYS A 186 3.55 -6.37 -9.10
CA LYS A 186 3.38 -7.08 -10.39
C LYS A 186 2.19 -8.03 -10.45
N THR A 187 1.47 -8.13 -9.35
CA THR A 187 0.23 -8.90 -9.21
C THR A 187 -0.76 -8.08 -8.39
N ALA A 188 -2.04 -8.37 -8.50
CA ALA A 188 -3.04 -7.81 -7.63
C ALA A 188 -2.70 -8.11 -6.15
N TRP A 189 -3.18 -7.24 -5.26
CA TRP A 189 -3.19 -7.50 -3.83
C TRP A 189 -4.28 -8.52 -3.52
N GLU A 190 -3.99 -9.46 -2.63
CA GLU A 190 -4.93 -10.50 -2.21
C GLU A 190 -4.98 -10.58 -0.69
N ALA A 191 -6.16 -10.75 -0.12
CA ALA A 191 -6.37 -10.79 1.33
C ALA A 191 -5.47 -11.82 2.02
N ARG A 192 -5.35 -13.01 1.45
CA ARG A 192 -4.60 -14.14 2.01
C ARG A 192 -3.09 -13.89 2.16
N THR A 193 -2.51 -13.00 1.37
CA THR A 193 -1.07 -12.68 1.38
C THR A 193 -0.80 -11.25 1.83
N LEU A 194 -1.85 -10.50 2.19
CA LEU A 194 -1.79 -9.05 2.40
C LEU A 194 -0.69 -8.64 3.38
N ASP A 195 -0.61 -9.25 4.54
CA ASP A 195 0.37 -8.90 5.56
C ASP A 195 1.82 -9.15 5.10
N ALA A 196 2.05 -10.31 4.47
CA ALA A 196 3.36 -10.66 3.91
C ALA A 196 3.74 -9.72 2.76
N ASP A 197 2.78 -9.41 1.86
CA ASP A 197 3.01 -8.53 0.72
C ASP A 197 3.26 -7.07 1.15
N LEU A 198 2.52 -6.56 2.15
CA LEU A 198 2.76 -5.24 2.74
C LEU A 198 4.14 -5.16 3.40
N THR A 199 4.52 -6.19 4.14
CA THR A 199 5.85 -6.29 4.75
C THR A 199 6.95 -6.29 3.69
N GLN A 200 6.77 -7.06 2.60
CA GLN A 200 7.73 -7.10 1.51
C GLN A 200 7.82 -5.76 0.77
N ALA A 201 6.69 -5.11 0.49
CA ALA A 201 6.68 -3.79 -0.14
C ALA A 201 7.39 -2.72 0.72
N ALA A 202 7.20 -2.76 2.05
CA ALA A 202 7.92 -1.90 2.99
C ALA A 202 9.44 -2.15 2.95
N LYS A 203 9.88 -3.41 2.99
CA LYS A 203 11.29 -3.80 2.89
C LYS A 203 11.91 -3.35 1.57
N ASP A 204 11.24 -3.63 0.45
CA ASP A 204 11.71 -3.26 -0.88
C ASP A 204 11.90 -1.75 -1.01
N TYR A 205 10.96 -0.97 -0.46
CA TYR A 205 11.04 0.48 -0.55
C TYR A 205 12.10 1.06 0.38
N VAL A 206 12.14 0.64 1.64
CA VAL A 206 13.16 1.09 2.62
C VAL A 206 14.57 0.71 2.16
N SER A 207 14.74 -0.49 1.58
CA SER A 207 16.03 -0.94 1.04
C SER A 207 16.44 -0.22 -0.25
N SER A 208 15.48 0.36 -0.96
CA SER A 208 15.72 1.13 -2.18
C SER A 208 16.38 2.49 -1.88
N PRO A 209 17.28 3.01 -2.73
CA PRO A 209 17.78 4.38 -2.62
C PRO A 209 16.70 5.46 -2.75
N ARG A 210 15.52 5.12 -3.29
CA ARG A 210 14.36 6.01 -3.37
C ARG A 210 13.66 6.17 -2.02
N GLY A 211 13.65 5.10 -1.21
CA GLY A 211 13.09 5.10 0.13
C GLY A 211 14.06 5.69 1.15
N VAL A 212 15.23 5.07 1.29
CA VAL A 212 16.24 5.47 2.29
C VAL A 212 17.65 5.39 1.71
N ARG A 213 18.48 6.37 2.01
CA ARG A 213 19.93 6.36 1.81
C ARG A 213 20.64 6.69 3.11
N ILE A 214 21.76 6.02 3.32
CA ILE A 214 22.72 6.38 4.36
C ILE A 214 23.84 7.15 3.67
N GLU A 215 24.10 8.36 4.10
CA GLU A 215 25.13 9.22 3.56
C GLU A 215 26.49 8.87 4.19
N ASP A 216 27.60 9.24 3.53
CA ASP A 216 28.96 8.91 3.98
C ASP A 216 29.29 9.37 5.42
N ASN A 217 28.61 10.41 5.90
CA ASN A 217 28.75 10.93 7.25
C ASN A 217 27.84 10.27 8.29
N GLY A 218 27.10 9.21 7.88
CA GLY A 218 26.16 8.49 8.73
C GLY A 218 24.77 9.11 8.83
N ASP A 219 24.50 10.25 8.18
CA ASP A 219 23.14 10.81 8.15
C ASP A 219 22.22 9.94 7.30
N ILE A 220 20.95 9.89 7.67
CA ILE A 220 19.90 9.19 6.93
C ILE A 220 19.11 10.18 6.09
N THR A 221 19.06 9.93 4.79
CA THR A 221 18.17 10.65 3.86
C THR A 221 17.01 9.75 3.47
N ALA A 222 15.79 10.11 3.86
CA ALA A 222 14.60 9.35 3.58
C ALA A 222 13.66 10.04 2.57
N SER A 223 12.77 9.25 1.96
CA SER A 223 11.73 9.75 1.07
C SER A 223 10.85 10.79 1.74
N SER A 224 10.30 11.71 0.93
CA SER A 224 9.34 12.70 1.42
C SER A 224 8.02 12.08 1.90
N ILE A 225 7.71 10.84 1.57
CA ILE A 225 6.56 10.09 2.11
C ILE A 225 6.60 10.12 3.64
N PHE A 226 7.76 9.88 4.27
CA PHE A 226 7.93 9.89 5.71
C PHE A 226 7.81 11.29 6.35
N LYS A 227 7.83 12.34 5.55
CA LYS A 227 7.54 13.71 5.97
C LYS A 227 6.07 14.05 5.78
N TRP A 228 5.52 13.71 4.60
CA TRP A 228 4.13 14.05 4.25
C TRP A 228 3.12 13.34 5.14
N TYR A 229 3.43 12.10 5.51
CA TYR A 229 2.58 11.22 6.31
C TYR A 229 3.23 10.88 7.67
N LYS A 230 3.93 11.88 8.24
CA LYS A 230 4.70 11.68 9.48
C LYS A 230 3.88 11.02 10.59
N GLU A 231 2.64 11.46 10.75
CA GLU A 231 1.72 10.97 11.77
C GLU A 231 1.44 9.46 11.71
N ASP A 232 1.51 8.87 10.50
CA ASP A 232 1.28 7.45 10.31
C ASP A 232 2.53 6.62 10.68
N PHE A 233 3.72 7.21 10.64
CA PHE A 233 4.98 6.53 10.91
C PHE A 233 5.55 6.77 12.32
N GLY A 234 5.09 7.82 13.01
CA GLY A 234 5.54 8.17 14.36
C GLY A 234 5.38 9.64 14.69
N GLN A 235 5.60 9.99 15.96
CA GLN A 235 5.43 11.36 16.46
C GLN A 235 6.74 12.17 16.35
N SER A 236 7.89 11.49 16.35
CA SER A 236 9.23 12.09 16.32
C SER A 236 10.08 11.54 15.17
N GLU A 237 11.23 12.17 14.94
CA GLU A 237 12.24 11.63 14.01
C GLU A 237 12.77 10.27 14.47
N ALA A 238 12.94 10.08 15.78
CA ALA A 238 13.39 8.82 16.35
C ALA A 238 12.39 7.68 16.08
N ASP A 239 11.08 7.96 16.16
CA ASP A 239 10.05 6.96 15.85
C ASP A 239 10.10 6.57 14.37
N ILE A 240 10.28 7.54 13.47
CA ILE A 240 10.41 7.27 12.03
C ILE A 240 11.67 6.44 11.77
N ILE A 241 12.81 6.75 12.38
CA ILE A 241 14.04 5.97 12.24
C ILE A 241 13.82 4.55 12.76
N ALA A 242 13.17 4.37 13.92
CA ALA A 242 12.84 3.07 14.47
C ALA A 242 11.92 2.27 13.53
N TYR A 243 10.91 2.94 12.94
CA TYR A 243 10.06 2.34 11.93
C TYR A 243 10.85 1.87 10.70
N LEU A 244 11.72 2.74 10.16
CA LEU A 244 12.58 2.40 9.02
C LEU A 244 13.51 1.22 9.34
N ALA A 245 14.09 1.19 10.54
CA ALA A 245 14.97 0.10 11.00
C ALA A 245 14.25 -1.25 11.07
N THR A 246 12.92 -1.27 11.27
CA THR A 246 12.11 -2.49 11.26
C THR A 246 12.15 -3.20 9.90
N TYR A 247 12.21 -2.42 8.81
CA TYR A 247 12.18 -2.92 7.43
C TYR A 247 13.52 -2.83 6.71
N ALA A 248 14.53 -2.26 7.34
CA ALA A 248 15.88 -2.18 6.76
C ALA A 248 16.51 -3.57 6.64
N GLU A 249 17.23 -3.80 5.55
CA GLU A 249 17.98 -5.03 5.28
C GLU A 249 19.42 -4.71 4.89
N GLY A 250 20.32 -5.73 5.00
CA GLY A 250 21.71 -5.59 4.62
C GLY A 250 22.43 -4.49 5.40
N ASP A 251 23.25 -3.70 4.72
CA ASP A 251 24.08 -2.64 5.32
C ASP A 251 23.26 -1.55 6.01
N LYS A 252 22.02 -1.32 5.56
CA LYS A 252 21.11 -0.34 6.17
C LYS A 252 20.58 -0.76 7.54
N LYS A 253 20.57 -2.06 7.84
CA LYS A 253 20.18 -2.57 9.16
C LYS A 253 21.32 -2.44 10.17
N ALA A 254 22.56 -2.40 9.68
CA ALA A 254 23.76 -2.32 10.53
C ALA A 254 24.12 -0.87 10.89
N ALA A 255 23.57 0.10 10.20
CA ALA A 255 23.80 1.53 10.40
C ALA A 255 22.75 2.15 11.34
#